data_df609702150a9ef9d6b513de8cebfdc3
#
_entry.id   df609702150a9ef9d6b513de8cebfdc3
#
_cell.length_a   1.000
_cell.length_b   1.000
_cell.length_c   1.000
_cell.angle_alpha   90.00
_cell.angle_beta   90.00
_cell.angle_gamma   90.00
#
_symmetry.space_group_name_H-M   'P 1'
#
loop_
_entity.id
_entity.type
_entity.pdbx_description
1 polymer ?
#
loop_
_entity_poly.entity_id
_entity_poly.type
_entity_poly.pdbx_seq_one_letter_code
_entity_poly.pdbx_strand_id
1 'polypeptide(L)'
;MTPYRDYTKAVCSCLRHATAEEKQAVAQELQDHLADHADALVEAGWDPEEAQTHALAAMGEAKEVGQALDQTFPRRWLVLSRVNLVLAILVALVLFFPLTSRVEGAVNNLIARTDPFDSPNHMRSGSIPLEDFSPLDLRLSLPNGDVIRYFAIALTEQNDGTYQVELHGVEYHQNPFREPYYGEWALEYTINHTLPVHYPAGGVLTSGVAYWSAEIPSLQPGDTLTVSLDAPGVHRSTEIPLPWEEVTGP
;
A
#
# COMPACT_ATOMS: atom_id res chain seq x y z
N MET A 1 -40.25 27.02 -25.99
CA MET A 1 -39.13 26.18 -26.45
C MET A 1 -39.00 26.42 -27.92
N THR A 2 -37.82 26.76 -28.41
CA THR A 2 -37.61 27.02 -29.83
C THR A 2 -37.62 25.69 -30.60
N PRO A 3 -38.35 25.53 -31.71
CA PRO A 3 -38.47 24.28 -32.47
C PRO A 3 -37.10 23.76 -32.92
N TYR A 4 -36.10 24.60 -33.10
CA TYR A 4 -34.73 24.25 -33.43
C TYR A 4 -34.05 23.42 -32.32
N ARG A 5 -34.34 23.70 -31.05
CA ARG A 5 -33.72 22.98 -29.92
C ARG A 5 -34.20 21.52 -29.85
N ASP A 6 -35.46 21.27 -30.16
CA ASP A 6 -35.99 19.92 -30.15
C ASP A 6 -35.44 19.09 -31.32
N TYR A 7 -35.32 19.71 -32.49
CA TYR A 7 -34.69 19.09 -33.67
C TYR A 7 -33.21 18.75 -33.43
N THR A 8 -32.39 19.73 -32.95
CA THR A 8 -30.98 19.51 -32.69
C THR A 8 -30.73 18.48 -31.59
N LYS A 9 -31.60 18.46 -30.55
CA LYS A 9 -31.57 17.42 -29.53
C LYS A 9 -31.84 16.03 -30.11
N ALA A 10 -32.76 15.88 -31.04
CA ALA A 10 -33.08 14.64 -31.73
C ALA A 10 -31.87 14.18 -32.59
N VAL A 11 -31.25 15.08 -33.37
CA VAL A 11 -30.02 14.80 -34.14
C VAL A 11 -28.90 14.33 -33.23
N CYS A 12 -28.62 15.08 -32.15
CA CYS A 12 -27.53 14.75 -31.23
C CYS A 12 -27.75 13.44 -30.48
N SER A 13 -29.00 13.01 -30.29
CA SER A 13 -29.31 11.71 -29.69
C SER A 13 -28.87 10.51 -30.54
N CYS A 14 -28.72 10.72 -31.85
CA CYS A 14 -28.24 9.72 -32.80
C CYS A 14 -26.73 9.62 -32.89
N LEU A 15 -25.99 10.61 -32.38
CA LEU A 15 -24.52 10.64 -32.41
C LEU A 15 -23.94 9.69 -31.34
N ARG A 16 -23.65 8.45 -31.70
CA ARG A 16 -23.15 7.41 -30.78
C ARG A 16 -21.63 7.48 -30.58
N HIS A 17 -20.90 8.05 -31.56
CA HIS A 17 -19.46 8.06 -31.61
C HIS A 17 -18.85 9.41 -31.22
N ALA A 18 -19.67 10.45 -31.09
CA ALA A 18 -19.25 11.77 -30.68
C ALA A 18 -19.17 11.91 -29.16
N THR A 19 -18.19 12.65 -28.66
CA THR A 19 -18.04 13.06 -27.27
C THR A 19 -19.12 14.05 -26.86
N ALA A 20 -19.25 14.34 -25.56
CA ALA A 20 -20.21 15.34 -25.09
C ALA A 20 -19.92 16.74 -25.64
N GLU A 21 -18.65 17.11 -25.75
CA GLU A 21 -18.22 18.40 -26.32
C GLU A 21 -18.52 18.51 -27.82
N GLU A 22 -18.23 17.45 -28.58
CA GLU A 22 -18.56 17.39 -30.01
C GLU A 22 -20.07 17.45 -30.24
N LYS A 23 -20.90 16.79 -29.41
CA LYS A 23 -22.35 16.89 -29.48
C LYS A 23 -22.84 18.31 -29.24
N GLN A 24 -22.23 19.01 -28.30
CA GLN A 24 -22.57 20.39 -28.01
C GLN A 24 -22.18 21.31 -29.17
N ALA A 25 -21.00 21.11 -29.75
CA ALA A 25 -20.56 21.87 -30.92
C ALA A 25 -21.50 21.67 -32.14
N VAL A 26 -21.84 20.40 -32.44
CA VAL A 26 -22.80 20.06 -33.50
C VAL A 26 -24.18 20.66 -33.21
N ALA A 27 -24.65 20.64 -31.96
CA ALA A 27 -25.93 21.24 -31.61
C ALA A 27 -25.96 22.74 -31.87
N GLN A 28 -24.88 23.44 -31.52
CA GLN A 28 -24.73 24.86 -31.76
C GLN A 28 -24.70 25.18 -33.25
N GLU A 29 -23.87 24.49 -33.99
CA GLU A 29 -23.71 24.67 -35.44
C GLU A 29 -25.04 24.46 -36.19
N LEU A 30 -25.78 23.40 -35.82
CA LEU A 30 -27.10 23.14 -36.41
C LEU A 30 -28.12 24.20 -36.06
N GLN A 31 -28.11 24.78 -34.84
CA GLN A 31 -29.00 25.86 -34.46
C GLN A 31 -28.70 27.11 -35.22
N ASP A 32 -27.42 27.46 -35.35
CA ASP A 32 -26.97 28.63 -36.07
C ASP A 32 -27.33 28.52 -37.57
N HIS A 33 -27.09 27.36 -38.18
CA HIS A 33 -27.45 27.10 -39.59
C HIS A 33 -28.96 27.17 -39.85
N LEU A 34 -29.81 26.65 -38.92
CA LEU A 34 -31.23 26.76 -39.03
C LEU A 34 -31.71 28.20 -38.87
N ALA A 35 -31.11 28.99 -37.99
CA ALA A 35 -31.43 30.39 -37.81
C ALA A 35 -31.04 31.21 -39.08
N ASP A 36 -29.84 31.02 -39.56
CA ASP A 36 -29.38 31.70 -40.80
C ASP A 36 -30.26 31.39 -42.00
N HIS A 37 -30.72 30.11 -42.13
CA HIS A 37 -31.60 29.73 -43.22
C HIS A 37 -33.00 30.37 -43.09
N ALA A 38 -33.52 30.42 -41.86
CA ALA A 38 -34.84 31.09 -41.63
C ALA A 38 -34.72 32.59 -41.86
N ASP A 39 -33.66 33.25 -41.41
CA ASP A 39 -33.41 34.68 -41.62
C ASP A 39 -33.33 35.02 -43.10
N ALA A 40 -32.61 34.19 -43.88
CA ALA A 40 -32.56 34.38 -45.34
C ALA A 40 -33.95 34.29 -46.03
N LEU A 41 -34.83 33.40 -45.54
CA LEU A 41 -36.21 33.29 -46.03
C LEU A 41 -37.04 34.50 -45.64
N VAL A 42 -36.88 35.04 -44.44
CA VAL A 42 -37.55 36.26 -43.99
C VAL A 42 -37.11 37.46 -44.83
N GLU A 43 -35.81 37.58 -45.13
CA GLU A 43 -35.32 38.59 -46.04
C GLU A 43 -35.90 38.46 -47.45
N ALA A 44 -36.20 37.26 -47.90
CA ALA A 44 -36.89 36.99 -49.16
C ALA A 44 -38.40 37.26 -49.12
N GLY A 45 -38.93 37.73 -47.98
CA GLY A 45 -40.34 38.15 -47.83
C GLY A 45 -41.29 37.10 -47.27
N TRP A 46 -40.79 36.00 -46.70
CA TRP A 46 -41.59 34.97 -46.05
C TRP A 46 -42.05 35.45 -44.66
N ASP A 47 -43.17 34.91 -44.20
CA ASP A 47 -43.57 35.09 -42.80
C ASP A 47 -42.59 34.36 -41.87
N PRO A 48 -42.23 34.94 -40.70
CA PRO A 48 -41.22 34.36 -39.80
C PRO A 48 -41.57 32.96 -39.30
N GLU A 49 -42.84 32.63 -39.07
CA GLU A 49 -43.27 31.28 -38.62
C GLU A 49 -43.19 30.26 -39.78
N GLU A 50 -43.58 30.70 -40.98
CA GLU A 50 -43.45 29.89 -42.19
C GLU A 50 -41.98 29.65 -42.53
N ALA A 51 -41.14 30.67 -42.43
CA ALA A 51 -39.71 30.57 -42.64
C ALA A 51 -39.03 29.55 -41.71
N GLN A 52 -39.36 29.58 -40.43
CA GLN A 52 -38.85 28.57 -39.45
C GLN A 52 -39.30 27.16 -39.79
N THR A 53 -40.57 27.00 -40.15
CA THR A 53 -41.08 25.68 -40.52
C THR A 53 -40.44 25.14 -41.78
N HIS A 54 -40.20 26.02 -42.77
CA HIS A 54 -39.56 25.68 -44.02
C HIS A 54 -38.05 25.34 -43.82
N ALA A 55 -37.35 26.10 -42.97
CA ALA A 55 -35.96 25.81 -42.63
C ALA A 55 -35.80 24.40 -41.98
N LEU A 56 -36.69 24.05 -41.05
CA LEU A 56 -36.71 22.70 -40.46
C LEU A 56 -37.00 21.59 -41.48
N ALA A 57 -38.01 21.82 -42.35
CA ALA A 57 -38.35 20.85 -43.39
C ALA A 57 -37.23 20.64 -44.39
N ALA A 58 -36.49 21.68 -44.72
CA ALA A 58 -35.35 21.63 -45.65
C ALA A 58 -34.17 20.81 -45.09
N MET A 59 -34.01 20.73 -43.77
CA MET A 59 -32.94 19.95 -43.13
C MET A 59 -33.20 18.43 -43.19
N GLY A 60 -34.41 17.99 -43.43
CA GLY A 60 -34.78 16.60 -43.46
C GLY A 60 -35.03 15.97 -42.08
N GLU A 61 -35.19 14.64 -42.03
CA GLU A 61 -35.46 13.94 -40.77
C GLU A 61 -34.24 13.97 -39.82
N ALA A 62 -34.45 14.39 -38.58
CA ALA A 62 -33.41 14.50 -37.57
C ALA A 62 -32.65 13.19 -37.35
N LYS A 63 -33.30 12.03 -37.52
CA LYS A 63 -32.70 10.72 -37.40
C LYS A 63 -31.71 10.41 -38.54
N GLU A 64 -32.07 10.75 -39.75
CA GLU A 64 -31.22 10.53 -40.94
C GLU A 64 -30.00 11.43 -40.91
N VAL A 65 -30.20 12.71 -40.61
CA VAL A 65 -29.09 13.66 -40.44
C VAL A 65 -28.17 13.24 -39.31
N GLY A 66 -28.70 12.84 -38.15
CA GLY A 66 -27.91 12.39 -37.04
C GLY A 66 -27.11 11.11 -37.32
N GLN A 67 -27.69 10.16 -38.07
CA GLN A 67 -26.97 8.94 -38.48
C GLN A 67 -25.85 9.22 -39.50
N ALA A 68 -26.08 10.12 -40.42
CA ALA A 68 -25.06 10.52 -41.39
C ALA A 68 -23.91 11.26 -40.69
N LEU A 69 -24.20 12.15 -39.77
CA LEU A 69 -23.18 12.84 -38.97
C LEU A 69 -22.41 11.86 -38.06
N ASP A 70 -23.09 10.86 -37.45
CA ASP A 70 -22.40 9.88 -36.61
C ASP A 70 -21.35 9.06 -37.34
N GLN A 71 -21.49 8.89 -38.66
CA GLN A 71 -20.49 8.20 -39.50
C GLN A 71 -19.21 9.01 -39.70
N THR A 72 -19.26 10.35 -39.54
CA THR A 72 -18.08 11.21 -39.65
C THR A 72 -17.19 11.15 -38.42
N PHE A 73 -17.72 10.72 -37.27
CA PHE A 73 -16.97 10.58 -36.02
C PHE A 73 -16.21 9.25 -35.97
N PRO A 74 -14.86 9.27 -35.88
CA PRO A 74 -14.06 8.05 -35.93
C PRO A 74 -14.16 7.25 -34.64
N ARG A 75 -14.72 6.04 -34.71
CA ARG A 75 -14.83 5.08 -33.60
C ARG A 75 -13.50 4.80 -32.87
N ARG A 76 -12.39 4.90 -33.58
CA ARG A 76 -11.03 4.67 -33.07
C ARG A 76 -10.68 5.54 -31.86
N TRP A 77 -11.14 6.76 -31.80
CA TRP A 77 -10.84 7.67 -30.68
C TRP A 77 -11.51 7.24 -29.37
N LEU A 78 -12.75 6.76 -29.43
CA LEU A 78 -13.45 6.23 -28.24
C LEU A 78 -12.78 4.95 -27.71
N VAL A 79 -12.37 4.07 -28.62
CA VAL A 79 -11.64 2.85 -28.27
C VAL A 79 -10.29 3.21 -27.66
N LEU A 80 -9.53 4.12 -28.27
CA LEU A 80 -8.23 4.55 -27.80
C LEU A 80 -8.33 5.23 -26.41
N SER A 81 -9.33 6.07 -26.19
CA SER A 81 -9.58 6.70 -24.89
C SER A 81 -9.85 5.67 -23.79
N ARG A 82 -10.67 4.65 -24.07
CA ARG A 82 -10.94 3.55 -23.11
C ARG A 82 -9.70 2.70 -22.84
N VAL A 83 -8.93 2.38 -23.87
CA VAL A 83 -7.67 1.64 -23.73
C VAL A 83 -6.68 2.43 -22.87
N ASN A 84 -6.52 3.73 -23.11
CA ASN A 84 -5.66 4.58 -22.30
C ASN A 84 -6.13 4.65 -20.83
N LEU A 85 -7.43 4.73 -20.58
CA LEU A 85 -7.97 4.72 -19.22
C LEU A 85 -7.65 3.40 -18.50
N VAL A 86 -7.87 2.27 -19.15
CA VAL A 86 -7.55 0.95 -18.58
C VAL A 86 -6.05 0.83 -18.31
N LEU A 87 -5.22 1.27 -19.25
CA LEU A 87 -3.77 1.26 -19.07
C LEU A 87 -3.33 2.16 -17.90
N ALA A 88 -3.91 3.34 -17.77
CA ALA A 88 -3.64 4.26 -16.66
C ALA A 88 -4.02 3.64 -15.29
N ILE A 89 -5.16 2.93 -15.21
CA ILE A 89 -5.57 2.21 -14.01
C ILE A 89 -4.59 1.08 -13.69
N LEU A 90 -4.18 0.30 -14.68
CA LEU A 90 -3.20 -0.78 -14.49
C LEU A 90 -1.85 -0.25 -13.99
N VAL A 91 -1.36 0.83 -14.58
CA VAL A 91 -0.12 1.49 -14.14
C VAL A 91 -0.27 2.03 -12.72
N ALA A 92 -1.40 2.66 -12.39
CA ALA A 92 -1.68 3.13 -11.04
C ALA A 92 -1.67 1.99 -10.02
N LEU A 93 -2.29 0.85 -10.33
CA LEU A 93 -2.30 -0.34 -9.46
C LEU A 93 -0.89 -0.92 -9.27
N VAL A 94 -0.10 -1.02 -10.35
CA VAL A 94 1.28 -1.52 -10.28
C VAL A 94 2.18 -0.62 -9.43
N LEU A 95 1.98 0.70 -9.46
CA LEU A 95 2.74 1.66 -8.65
C LEU A 95 2.24 1.75 -7.21
N PHE A 96 0.93 1.58 -6.99
CA PHE A 96 0.32 1.71 -5.67
C PHE A 96 0.74 0.59 -4.72
N PHE A 97 0.79 -0.65 -5.20
CA PHE A 97 1.10 -1.81 -4.36
C PHE A 97 2.50 -1.74 -3.71
N PRO A 98 3.60 -1.49 -4.45
CA PRO A 98 4.92 -1.36 -3.82
C PRO A 98 5.06 -0.10 -2.95
N LEU A 99 4.27 0.95 -3.20
CA LEU A 99 4.28 2.14 -2.36
C LEU A 99 3.65 1.86 -0.99
N THR A 100 2.52 1.15 -0.94
CA THR A 100 1.86 0.80 0.32
C THR A 100 2.71 -0.10 1.18
N SER A 101 3.37 -1.12 0.60
CA SER A 101 4.27 -2.00 1.36
C SER A 101 5.50 -1.27 1.92
N ARG A 102 6.04 -0.28 1.21
CA ARG A 102 7.13 0.56 1.73
C ARG A 102 6.71 1.45 2.88
N VAL A 103 5.51 2.02 2.79
CA VAL A 103 4.96 2.85 3.88
C VAL A 103 4.67 1.98 5.10
N GLU A 104 4.06 0.82 4.90
CA GLU A 104 3.84 -0.17 5.97
C GLU A 104 5.17 -0.58 6.63
N GLY A 105 6.17 -0.92 5.83
CA GLY A 105 7.50 -1.27 6.32
C GLY A 105 8.14 -0.14 7.15
N ALA A 106 8.00 1.11 6.72
CA ALA A 106 8.51 2.26 7.47
C ALA A 106 7.78 2.46 8.80
N VAL A 107 6.47 2.24 8.84
CA VAL A 107 5.67 2.29 10.07
C VAL A 107 6.07 1.17 11.03
N ASN A 108 6.15 -0.08 10.56
CA ASN A 108 6.60 -1.21 11.36
C ASN A 108 8.01 -0.99 11.94
N ASN A 109 8.92 -0.45 11.14
CA ASN A 109 10.26 -0.09 11.56
C ASN A 109 10.25 0.98 12.67
N LEU A 110 9.38 1.97 12.57
CA LEU A 110 9.24 2.99 13.61
C LEU A 110 8.72 2.38 14.92
N ILE A 111 7.71 1.50 14.85
CA ILE A 111 7.17 0.78 16.01
C ILE A 111 8.28 -0.07 16.66
N ALA A 112 9.03 -0.84 15.87
CA ALA A 112 10.14 -1.66 16.38
C ALA A 112 11.21 -0.85 17.14
N ARG A 113 11.40 0.43 16.76
CA ARG A 113 12.34 1.34 17.44
C ARG A 113 11.79 1.94 18.72
N THR A 114 10.52 2.26 18.74
CA THR A 114 9.87 2.98 19.84
C THR A 114 9.27 2.03 20.85
N ASP A 115 8.28 1.27 20.42
CA ASP A 115 7.55 0.30 21.26
C ASP A 115 7.28 -1.02 20.51
N PRO A 116 8.25 -1.95 20.51
CA PRO A 116 8.10 -3.22 19.83
C PRO A 116 7.01 -4.13 20.43
N PHE A 117 6.57 -3.91 21.69
CA PHE A 117 5.47 -4.65 22.28
C PHE A 117 4.11 -4.34 21.65
N ASP A 118 3.90 -3.09 21.23
CA ASP A 118 2.66 -2.64 20.59
C ASP A 118 2.52 -3.11 19.13
N SER A 119 3.53 -3.79 18.61
CA SER A 119 3.46 -4.29 17.24
C SER A 119 2.41 -5.41 17.11
N PRO A 120 1.47 -5.30 16.15
CA PRO A 120 0.55 -6.39 15.85
C PRO A 120 1.25 -7.64 15.32
N ASN A 121 2.50 -7.49 14.91
CA ASN A 121 3.35 -8.55 14.36
C ASN A 121 4.28 -9.16 15.42
N HIS A 122 4.21 -8.69 16.66
CA HIS A 122 4.94 -9.27 17.75
C HIS A 122 4.52 -10.74 17.95
N MET A 123 5.49 -11.64 17.85
CA MET A 123 5.22 -13.05 18.11
C MET A 123 4.80 -13.22 19.57
N ARG A 124 3.59 -13.67 19.77
CA ARG A 124 3.20 -14.21 21.06
C ARG A 124 3.70 -15.64 21.10
N SER A 125 4.79 -15.89 21.80
CA SER A 125 5.14 -17.26 22.17
C SER A 125 3.99 -17.85 22.99
N GLY A 126 3.61 -19.07 22.68
CA GLY A 126 2.34 -19.62 23.15
C GLY A 126 2.29 -20.01 24.63
N SER A 127 3.38 -19.87 25.40
CA SER A 127 3.50 -20.41 26.75
C SER A 127 3.52 -19.37 27.86
N ILE A 128 4.02 -18.16 27.61
CA ILE A 128 4.17 -17.12 28.65
C ILE A 128 3.21 -15.96 28.36
N PRO A 129 2.40 -15.51 29.34
CA PRO A 129 1.60 -14.30 29.20
C PRO A 129 2.48 -13.07 29.00
N LEU A 130 2.03 -12.12 28.19
CA LEU A 130 2.81 -10.92 27.86
C LEU A 130 3.16 -10.06 29.09
N GLU A 131 2.35 -10.12 30.11
CA GLU A 131 2.51 -9.43 31.42
C GLU A 131 3.66 -9.99 32.26
N ASP A 132 4.12 -11.21 31.97
CA ASP A 132 5.21 -11.88 32.68
C ASP A 132 6.59 -11.57 32.06
N PHE A 133 6.64 -10.76 30.99
CA PHE A 133 7.90 -10.34 30.39
C PHE A 133 8.43 -9.08 31.03
N SER A 134 9.67 -9.13 31.47
CA SER A 134 10.43 -7.94 31.86
C SER A 134 10.94 -7.18 30.63
N PRO A 135 10.86 -5.83 30.61
CA PRO A 135 11.37 -5.05 29.52
C PRO A 135 12.89 -5.11 29.40
N LEU A 136 13.39 -5.24 28.18
CA LEU A 136 14.82 -5.25 27.87
C LEU A 136 15.09 -4.25 26.74
N ASP A 137 16.16 -3.48 26.79
CA ASP A 137 16.60 -2.62 25.69
C ASP A 137 18.09 -2.85 25.37
N LEU A 138 18.35 -3.99 24.80
CA LEU A 138 19.68 -4.35 24.34
C LEU A 138 19.73 -4.24 22.82
N ARG A 139 20.69 -3.46 22.28
CA ARG A 139 20.78 -3.19 20.84
C ARG A 139 22.16 -3.56 20.29
N LEU A 140 22.17 -4.38 19.27
CA LEU A 140 23.34 -4.75 18.51
C LEU A 140 23.25 -4.09 17.13
N SER A 141 24.08 -3.08 16.88
CA SER A 141 24.13 -2.41 15.58
C SER A 141 25.15 -3.07 14.66
N LEU A 142 24.76 -3.27 13.43
CA LEU A 142 25.53 -3.93 12.37
C LEU A 142 26.11 -2.89 11.39
N PRO A 143 27.23 -3.17 10.71
CA PRO A 143 27.87 -2.22 9.80
C PRO A 143 27.02 -1.83 8.59
N ASN A 144 26.12 -2.72 8.14
CA ASN A 144 25.20 -2.48 7.03
C ASN A 144 24.03 -1.54 7.40
N GLY A 145 23.92 -1.15 8.68
CA GLY A 145 22.86 -0.31 9.19
C GLY A 145 21.68 -1.07 9.79
N ASP A 146 21.74 -2.41 9.84
CA ASP A 146 20.76 -3.20 10.57
C ASP A 146 20.99 -3.10 12.08
N VAL A 147 19.93 -3.28 12.83
CA VAL A 147 19.93 -3.30 14.29
C VAL A 147 19.12 -4.48 14.78
N ILE A 148 19.72 -5.29 15.62
CA ILE A 148 19.04 -6.33 16.38
C ILE A 148 18.77 -5.75 17.75
N ARG A 149 17.49 -5.69 18.14
CA ARG A 149 17.04 -5.20 19.43
C ARG A 149 16.34 -6.32 20.19
N TYR A 150 16.88 -6.66 21.36
CA TYR A 150 16.17 -7.48 22.35
C TYR A 150 15.33 -6.53 23.20
N PHE A 151 14.03 -6.77 23.27
CA PHE A 151 13.11 -5.85 23.93
C PHE A 151 12.33 -6.47 25.08
N ALA A 152 12.32 -7.82 25.19
CA ALA A 152 11.61 -8.52 26.24
C ALA A 152 12.35 -9.79 26.64
N ILE A 153 12.26 -10.13 27.92
CA ILE A 153 12.84 -11.31 28.51
C ILE A 153 11.88 -11.88 29.58
N ALA A 154 11.73 -13.18 29.57
CA ALA A 154 11.02 -13.88 30.63
C ALA A 154 11.84 -15.07 31.15
N LEU A 155 11.72 -15.36 32.44
CA LEU A 155 12.30 -16.52 33.11
C LEU A 155 11.17 -17.44 33.60
N THR A 156 11.20 -18.70 33.21
CA THR A 156 10.23 -19.70 33.65
C THR A 156 10.92 -20.83 34.34
N GLU A 157 10.53 -21.12 35.62
CA GLU A 157 11.04 -22.27 36.37
C GLU A 157 10.49 -23.58 35.77
N GLN A 158 11.39 -24.51 35.55
CA GLN A 158 11.08 -25.83 35.02
C GLN A 158 10.92 -26.84 36.19
N ASN A 159 10.27 -27.98 35.90
CA ASN A 159 10.00 -29.02 36.91
C ASN A 159 11.26 -29.65 37.54
N ASP A 160 12.40 -29.47 36.94
CA ASP A 160 13.72 -29.97 37.40
C ASP A 160 14.50 -28.94 38.22
N GLY A 161 13.93 -27.76 38.49
CA GLY A 161 14.55 -26.69 39.24
C GLY A 161 15.52 -25.86 38.43
N THR A 162 15.56 -26.04 37.12
CA THR A 162 16.26 -25.14 36.18
C THR A 162 15.32 -24.07 35.68
N TYR A 163 15.89 -23.05 34.99
CA TYR A 163 15.10 -21.97 34.39
C TYR A 163 15.27 -21.98 32.87
N GLN A 164 14.16 -21.73 32.20
CA GLN A 164 14.15 -21.44 30.77
C GLN A 164 14.03 -19.93 30.58
N VAL A 165 14.93 -19.38 29.77
CA VAL A 165 14.86 -17.97 29.33
C VAL A 165 14.18 -17.90 27.99
N GLU A 166 13.16 -17.05 27.87
CA GLU A 166 12.57 -16.68 26.61
C GLU A 166 12.95 -15.23 26.30
N LEU A 167 13.59 -15.01 25.16
CA LEU A 167 14.03 -13.72 24.65
C LEU A 167 13.22 -13.32 23.42
N HIS A 168 12.72 -12.10 23.42
CA HIS A 168 12.08 -11.54 22.25
C HIS A 168 12.95 -10.46 21.62
N GLY A 169 13.14 -10.56 20.33
CA GLY A 169 13.92 -9.62 19.54
C GLY A 169 13.22 -9.14 18.30
N VAL A 170 13.73 -8.04 17.79
CA VAL A 170 13.32 -7.48 16.51
C VAL A 170 14.54 -7.00 15.74
N GLU A 171 14.58 -7.31 14.47
CA GLU A 171 15.58 -6.80 13.53
C GLU A 171 14.95 -5.74 12.64
N TYR A 172 15.61 -4.59 12.52
CA TYR A 172 15.19 -3.50 11.66
C TYR A 172 16.42 -2.76 11.09
N HIS A 173 16.24 -2.08 9.95
CA HIS A 173 17.28 -1.24 9.38
C HIS A 173 17.20 0.20 9.90
N GLN A 174 18.33 0.91 10.10
CA GLN A 174 18.36 2.30 10.54
C GLN A 174 17.64 3.27 9.59
N ASN A 175 17.66 3.00 8.29
CA ASN A 175 16.80 3.70 7.33
C ASN A 175 15.44 2.96 7.25
N PRO A 176 14.31 3.59 7.67
CA PRO A 176 13.02 2.92 7.75
C PRO A 176 12.45 2.48 6.39
N PHE A 177 12.99 3.00 5.29
CA PHE A 177 12.57 2.62 3.93
C PHE A 177 13.43 1.48 3.34
N ARG A 178 14.32 0.90 4.13
CA ARG A 178 15.11 -0.28 3.79
C ARG A 178 14.69 -1.46 4.65
N GLU A 179 14.61 -2.60 4.03
CA GLU A 179 14.42 -3.86 4.74
C GLU A 179 15.75 -4.31 5.34
N PRO A 180 15.75 -4.85 6.57
CA PRO A 180 16.94 -5.46 7.13
C PRO A 180 17.31 -6.72 6.35
N TYR A 181 18.59 -7.08 6.43
CA TYR A 181 19.12 -8.28 5.77
C TYR A 181 18.87 -9.50 6.64
N TYR A 182 17.72 -10.13 6.46
CA TYR A 182 17.29 -11.26 7.27
C TYR A 182 18.19 -12.49 7.13
N GLY A 183 18.74 -12.95 8.24
CA GLY A 183 19.10 -14.36 8.39
C GLY A 183 20.52 -14.80 8.08
N GLU A 184 21.49 -13.90 7.85
CA GLU A 184 22.91 -14.31 7.76
C GLU A 184 23.71 -14.05 9.06
N TRP A 185 23.03 -13.60 10.12
CA TRP A 185 23.69 -13.33 11.38
C TRP A 185 23.66 -14.60 12.25
N ALA A 186 24.80 -15.18 12.50
CA ALA A 186 24.91 -16.22 13.50
C ALA A 186 24.83 -15.56 14.89
N LEU A 187 23.63 -15.65 15.52
CA LEU A 187 23.48 -15.34 16.93
C LEU A 187 23.77 -16.60 17.74
N GLU A 188 24.77 -16.51 18.56
CA GLU A 188 25.17 -17.60 19.46
C GLU A 188 24.96 -17.17 20.91
N TYR A 189 24.37 -18.04 21.69
CA TYR A 189 24.13 -17.81 23.11
C TYR A 189 25.04 -18.69 23.94
N THR A 190 25.68 -18.11 24.95
CA THR A 190 26.55 -18.84 25.88
C THR A 190 26.09 -18.61 27.29
N ILE A 191 26.05 -19.70 28.06
CA ILE A 191 25.79 -19.68 29.53
C ILE A 191 27.13 -19.81 30.21
N ASN A 192 27.49 -18.89 31.15
CA ASN A 192 28.71 -18.90 31.91
C ASN A 192 29.97 -19.04 31.04
N HIS A 193 29.99 -18.41 29.84
CA HIS A 193 31.08 -18.48 28.87
C HIS A 193 31.46 -19.91 28.42
N THR A 194 30.52 -20.85 28.49
CA THR A 194 30.67 -22.18 27.92
C THR A 194 30.55 -22.17 26.41
N LEU A 195 30.71 -23.32 25.75
CA LEU A 195 30.61 -23.41 24.29
C LEU A 195 29.29 -22.85 23.79
N PRO A 196 29.33 -21.99 22.75
CA PRO A 196 28.14 -21.37 22.23
C PRO A 196 27.16 -22.41 21.68
N VAL A 197 25.87 -22.17 21.91
CA VAL A 197 24.78 -22.98 21.37
C VAL A 197 23.93 -22.09 20.47
N HIS A 198 23.74 -22.56 19.26
CA HIS A 198 22.82 -21.90 18.33
C HIS A 198 21.40 -22.37 18.63
N TYR A 199 20.56 -21.47 19.12
CA TYR A 199 19.14 -21.76 19.30
C TYR A 199 18.38 -21.22 18.08
N PRO A 200 17.62 -22.07 17.37
CA PRO A 200 16.78 -21.60 16.28
C PRO A 200 15.72 -20.64 16.83
N ALA A 201 15.77 -19.42 16.34
CA ALA A 201 14.72 -18.45 16.62
C ALA A 201 13.55 -18.72 15.66
N GLY A 202 12.36 -18.93 16.23
CA GLY A 202 11.10 -18.82 15.46
C GLY A 202 10.88 -17.36 15.11
N GLY A 203 10.53 -17.01 13.85
CA GLY A 203 10.39 -15.61 13.48
C GLY A 203 9.23 -15.33 12.55
N VAL A 204 8.66 -14.12 12.63
CA VAL A 204 7.69 -13.57 11.68
C VAL A 204 8.35 -12.44 10.90
N LEU A 205 8.46 -12.65 9.59
CA LEU A 205 8.86 -11.62 8.65
C LEU A 205 7.65 -10.77 8.28
N THR A 206 7.79 -9.45 8.46
CA THR A 206 6.82 -8.48 7.99
C THR A 206 7.52 -7.43 7.14
N SER A 207 6.75 -6.59 6.45
CA SER A 207 7.36 -5.47 5.72
C SER A 207 8.23 -4.62 6.67
N GLY A 208 9.52 -4.51 6.38
CA GLY A 208 10.46 -3.61 7.05
C GLY A 208 11.06 -4.09 8.38
N VAL A 209 10.59 -5.21 8.97
CA VAL A 209 11.10 -5.74 10.24
C VAL A 209 10.95 -7.26 10.33
N ALA A 210 11.79 -7.89 11.14
CA ALA A 210 11.62 -9.28 11.57
C ALA A 210 11.53 -9.37 13.09
N TYR A 211 10.45 -9.96 13.58
CA TYR A 211 10.32 -10.33 14.99
C TYR A 211 10.69 -11.79 15.17
N TRP A 212 11.35 -12.10 16.27
CA TRP A 212 11.75 -13.44 16.60
C TRP A 212 11.80 -13.68 18.11
N SER A 213 11.75 -14.94 18.52
CA SER A 213 11.97 -15.37 19.90
C SER A 213 13.01 -16.46 19.96
N ALA A 214 13.77 -16.48 21.03
CA ALA A 214 14.73 -17.55 21.33
C ALA A 214 14.44 -18.12 22.73
N GLU A 215 14.39 -19.44 22.82
CA GLU A 215 14.21 -20.16 24.08
C GLU A 215 15.53 -20.82 24.48
N ILE A 216 16.04 -20.49 25.65
CA ILE A 216 17.31 -20.97 26.17
C ILE A 216 17.05 -21.76 27.46
N PRO A 217 17.18 -23.08 27.43
CA PRO A 217 16.88 -23.94 28.57
C PRO A 217 18.02 -24.08 29.55
N SER A 218 17.72 -24.63 30.71
CA SER A 218 18.68 -25.18 31.69
C SER A 218 19.62 -24.17 32.37
N LEU A 219 19.14 -22.94 32.57
CA LEU A 219 19.85 -21.97 33.39
C LEU A 219 19.63 -22.23 34.89
N GLN A 220 20.62 -21.85 35.70
CA GLN A 220 20.52 -21.87 37.17
C GLN A 220 20.58 -20.44 37.73
N PRO A 221 20.00 -20.19 38.90
CA PRO A 221 20.10 -18.89 39.56
C PRO A 221 21.56 -18.43 39.68
N GLY A 222 21.86 -17.24 39.19
CA GLY A 222 23.20 -16.67 39.15
C GLY A 222 24.01 -16.96 37.86
N ASP A 223 23.48 -17.75 36.95
CA ASP A 223 24.08 -17.89 35.62
C ASP A 223 24.09 -16.59 34.84
N THR A 224 25.11 -16.41 34.00
CA THR A 224 25.21 -15.29 33.06
C THR A 224 24.89 -15.77 31.66
N LEU A 225 24.08 -15.01 30.94
CA LEU A 225 23.73 -15.25 29.55
C LEU A 225 24.40 -14.23 28.67
N THR A 226 25.21 -14.68 27.74
CA THR A 226 25.89 -13.82 26.76
C THR A 226 25.38 -14.12 25.37
N VAL A 227 25.07 -13.08 24.61
CA VAL A 227 24.80 -13.19 23.18
C VAL A 227 26.03 -12.72 22.41
N SER A 228 26.45 -13.52 21.45
CA SER A 228 27.52 -13.20 20.51
C SER A 228 26.98 -13.14 19.10
N LEU A 229 27.36 -12.09 18.41
CA LEU A 229 27.08 -11.90 17.00
C LEU A 229 28.37 -12.10 16.23
N ASP A 230 28.38 -13.10 15.38
CA ASP A 230 29.47 -13.36 14.46
C ASP A 230 29.02 -13.12 13.01
N ALA A 231 29.60 -12.12 12.37
CA ALA A 231 29.31 -11.75 11.01
C ALA A 231 30.62 -11.34 10.30
N PRO A 232 30.67 -11.36 8.98
CA PRO A 232 31.90 -10.99 8.25
C PRO A 232 32.43 -9.62 8.65
N GLY A 233 33.55 -9.60 9.36
CA GLY A 233 34.22 -8.38 9.84
C GLY A 233 33.62 -7.76 11.12
N VAL A 234 32.68 -8.44 11.77
CA VAL A 234 32.05 -7.98 13.04
C VAL A 234 31.96 -9.14 14.00
N HIS A 235 32.64 -9.00 15.14
CA HIS A 235 32.47 -9.87 16.30
C HIS A 235 32.03 -9.00 17.47
N ARG A 236 30.84 -9.21 17.98
CA ARG A 236 30.33 -8.51 19.15
C ARG A 236 29.74 -9.51 20.11
N SER A 237 30.09 -9.33 21.37
CA SER A 237 29.52 -10.11 22.45
C SER A 237 29.03 -9.16 23.54
N THR A 238 27.86 -9.45 24.08
CA THR A 238 27.27 -8.67 25.16
C THR A 238 26.49 -9.57 26.11
N GLU A 239 26.54 -9.23 27.38
CA GLU A 239 25.78 -9.92 28.43
C GLU A 239 24.33 -9.45 28.43
N ILE A 240 23.41 -10.42 28.53
CA ILE A 240 21.98 -10.16 28.67
C ILE A 240 21.66 -10.10 30.16
N PRO A 241 21.14 -8.97 30.69
CA PRO A 241 20.74 -8.90 32.09
C PRO A 241 19.54 -9.82 32.35
N LEU A 242 19.75 -10.82 33.20
CA LEU A 242 18.72 -11.76 33.60
C LEU A 242 18.02 -11.24 34.85
N PRO A 243 16.67 -11.20 34.91
CA PRO A 243 15.92 -10.66 36.04
C PRO A 243 15.82 -11.67 37.22
N TRP A 244 16.96 -12.14 37.73
CA TRP A 244 17.01 -13.11 38.82
C TRP A 244 16.36 -12.63 40.12
N GLU A 245 16.42 -11.31 40.38
CA GLU A 245 15.82 -10.71 41.60
C GLU A 245 14.30 -10.84 41.61
N GLU A 246 13.65 -10.87 40.46
CA GLU A 246 12.20 -11.01 40.35
C GLU A 246 11.73 -12.43 40.62
N VAL A 247 12.57 -13.43 40.35
CA VAL A 247 12.21 -14.87 40.42
C VAL A 247 12.64 -15.51 41.71
N THR A 248 13.80 -15.13 42.28
CA THR A 248 14.36 -15.74 43.46
C THR A 248 13.86 -15.11 44.77
N GLY A 249 13.16 -13.95 44.70
CA GLY A 249 12.64 -13.23 45.87
C GLY A 249 13.76 -12.81 46.87
N PRO A 250 13.47 -11.91 47.78
CA PRO A 250 14.42 -11.62 48.86
C PRO A 250 14.56 -12.77 49.87
#